data_18e36b3d323cb8248a5b7d30460e2b94
#
_entry.id   18e36b3d323cb8248a5b7d30460e2b94
#
_cell.length_a   1.000
_cell.length_b   1.000
_cell.length_c   1.000
_cell.angle_alpha   90.00
_cell.angle_beta   90.00
_cell.angle_gamma   90.00
#
_symmetry.space_group_name_H-M   'P 1'
#
loop_
_entity.id
_entity.type
_entity.pdbx_description
1 polymer ?
#
loop_
_entity_poly.entity_id
_entity_poly.type
_entity_poly.pdbx_seq_one_letter_code
_entity_poly.pdbx_strand_id
1 'polypeptide(L)'
;HESAYTYLLSTSDLGTGANSDALGRLPNTIRYISPRFGHFGIDLSYSFKQDQSVGPAVHQRSAMVSYAGKRAVVSVAFGQGWCDPGMSGDCSSTANDAPGKRTDTYLASVLFDVGPFIAQGAYIRYVPQAATSAIANLYLVGMQKWWGVDLVRASAAFRDTTISGDYAYGGTVGIDHFISKRTSLYGRLGVMRNGPHSSMTYNYDSGSPSTAPGRTFSSITLGITHTF
;
A
#
# COMPACT_ATOMS: atom_id res chain seq x y z
N HIS A 1 -2.98 16.56 -3.75
CA HIS A 1 -3.37 16.14 -2.40
C HIS A 1 -2.81 14.74 -2.15
N GLU A 2 -1.59 14.67 -1.64
CA GLU A 2 -1.11 13.43 -1.04
C GLU A 2 -1.97 13.20 0.21
N SER A 3 -2.89 12.27 0.13
CA SER A 3 -3.63 11.84 1.30
C SER A 3 -2.66 11.18 2.27
N ALA A 4 -2.88 11.29 3.57
CA ALA A 4 -2.14 10.54 4.55
C ALA A 4 -2.19 9.01 4.27
N TYR A 5 -3.17 8.58 3.49
CA TYR A 5 -3.32 7.22 2.95
C TYR A 5 -2.18 6.84 1.99
N THR A 6 -1.84 7.71 1.03
CA THR A 6 -0.68 7.49 0.14
C THR A 6 0.60 7.38 0.95
N TYR A 7 0.68 8.13 2.03
CA TYR A 7 1.82 8.12 2.93
C TYR A 7 1.94 6.82 3.74
N LEU A 8 0.82 6.28 4.21
CA LEU A 8 0.78 4.98 4.89
C LEU A 8 1.18 3.83 3.95
N LEU A 9 0.76 3.90 2.69
CA LEU A 9 1.11 2.90 1.68
C LEU A 9 2.57 3.06 1.22
N SER A 10 3.09 4.29 1.13
CA SER A 10 4.47 4.53 0.71
C SER A 10 5.49 4.28 1.81
N THR A 11 5.10 4.23 3.06
CA THR A 11 6.02 3.93 4.16
C THR A 11 6.17 2.45 4.43
N SER A 12 5.42 1.60 3.77
CA SER A 12 5.47 0.21 4.12
C SER A 12 5.31 -0.68 2.92
N ASP A 13 6.38 -1.22 2.48
CA ASP A 13 6.39 -2.57 1.96
C ASP A 13 5.96 -3.62 3.01
N LEU A 14 5.49 -3.19 4.17
CA LEU A 14 4.88 -4.07 5.16
C LEU A 14 3.71 -4.87 4.57
N GLY A 15 3.08 -4.34 3.52
CA GLY A 15 2.02 -5.03 2.78
C GLY A 15 2.49 -6.04 1.76
N THR A 16 3.76 -6.04 1.45
CA THR A 16 4.30 -6.96 0.47
C THR A 16 4.62 -8.29 1.13
N GLY A 17 3.60 -9.03 1.50
CA GLY A 17 3.76 -10.46 1.46
C GLY A 17 4.05 -10.79 0.00
N ALA A 18 5.11 -11.44 -0.24
CA ALA A 18 5.53 -12.15 -1.46
C ALA A 18 5.23 -11.59 -2.86
N ASN A 19 4.35 -10.62 -3.07
CA ASN A 19 3.90 -10.18 -4.42
C ASN A 19 3.59 -8.68 -4.50
N SER A 20 4.41 -7.82 -3.96
CA SER A 20 4.15 -6.39 -3.88
C SER A 20 4.37 -5.60 -5.16
N ASP A 21 5.21 -6.09 -6.02
CA ASP A 21 5.63 -5.35 -7.22
C ASP A 21 4.53 -5.20 -8.26
N ALA A 22 3.47 -5.99 -8.16
CA ALA A 22 2.37 -6.00 -9.12
C ALA A 22 1.51 -4.72 -9.12
N LEU A 23 1.66 -3.82 -8.17
CA LEU A 23 0.70 -2.73 -7.98
C LEU A 23 1.19 -1.34 -8.38
N GLY A 24 2.45 -1.18 -8.77
CA GLY A 24 3.01 0.13 -9.06
C GLY A 24 2.46 0.78 -10.33
N ARG A 25 2.47 0.10 -11.45
CA ARG A 25 1.97 0.58 -12.74
C ARG A 25 1.46 -0.59 -13.56
N LEU A 26 0.20 -0.52 -13.95
CA LEU A 26 -0.44 -1.52 -14.78
C LEU A 26 -0.59 -0.98 -16.20
N PRO A 27 0.09 -1.54 -17.20
CA PRO A 27 -0.15 -1.22 -18.60
C PRO A 27 -1.50 -1.81 -19.06
N ASN A 28 -2.00 -1.33 -20.19
CA ASN A 28 -3.18 -1.87 -20.86
C ASN A 28 -4.41 -1.98 -19.97
N THR A 29 -4.70 -0.94 -19.19
CA THR A 29 -5.80 -0.94 -18.23
C THR A 29 -7.00 -0.15 -18.74
N ILE A 30 -8.18 -0.76 -18.63
CA ILE A 30 -9.48 -0.09 -18.73
C ILE A 30 -10.01 0.11 -17.33
N ARG A 31 -10.38 1.35 -16.99
CA ARG A 31 -10.95 1.71 -15.70
C ARG A 31 -12.29 2.40 -15.90
N TYR A 32 -13.28 1.98 -15.15
CA TYR A 32 -14.58 2.63 -15.06
C TYR A 32 -14.78 3.21 -13.67
N ILE A 33 -15.05 4.50 -13.61
CA ILE A 33 -15.43 5.21 -12.39
C ILE A 33 -16.87 5.67 -12.56
N SER A 34 -17.75 5.18 -11.71
CA SER A 34 -19.16 5.55 -11.79
C SER A 34 -19.39 7.01 -11.39
N PRO A 35 -20.43 7.65 -11.90
CA PRO A 35 -21.04 8.79 -11.23
C PRO A 35 -21.37 8.42 -9.77
N ARG A 36 -21.44 9.41 -8.89
CA ARG A 36 -21.87 9.17 -7.52
C ARG A 36 -23.39 8.97 -7.44
N PHE A 37 -23.79 7.90 -6.79
CA PHE A 37 -25.18 7.61 -6.44
C PHE A 37 -25.40 8.03 -4.97
N GLY A 38 -25.80 9.28 -4.76
CA GLY A 38 -25.78 9.89 -3.43
C GLY A 38 -24.37 9.98 -2.89
N HIS A 39 -24.06 9.22 -1.85
CA HIS A 39 -22.75 9.17 -1.22
C HIS A 39 -21.87 8.03 -1.72
N PHE A 40 -22.38 7.16 -2.58
CA PHE A 40 -21.69 5.96 -3.03
C PHE A 40 -21.04 6.16 -4.41
N GLY A 41 -19.92 5.51 -4.62
CA GLY A 41 -19.24 5.41 -5.90
C GLY A 41 -18.65 4.02 -6.09
N ILE A 42 -18.53 3.63 -7.36
CA ILE A 42 -17.96 2.34 -7.77
C ILE A 42 -16.76 2.63 -8.68
N ASP A 43 -15.70 1.87 -8.51
CA ASP A 43 -14.50 1.92 -9.33
C ASP A 43 -14.13 0.50 -9.74
N LEU A 44 -14.07 0.26 -11.03
CA LEU A 44 -13.75 -1.05 -11.60
C LEU A 44 -12.52 -0.89 -12.49
N SER A 45 -11.57 -1.79 -12.39
CA SER A 45 -10.44 -1.82 -13.28
C SER A 45 -10.15 -3.23 -13.80
N TYR A 46 -9.68 -3.27 -15.02
CA TYR A 46 -9.27 -4.49 -15.71
C TYR A 46 -8.03 -4.20 -16.54
N SER A 47 -6.94 -4.88 -16.24
CA SER A 47 -5.69 -4.77 -16.98
C SER A 47 -5.48 -6.02 -17.80
N PHE A 48 -5.28 -5.83 -19.08
CA PHE A 48 -4.92 -6.89 -20.01
C PHE A 48 -3.44 -7.21 -19.88
N LYS A 49 -3.10 -8.46 -20.05
CA LYS A 49 -1.73 -8.91 -20.08
C LYS A 49 -0.99 -8.31 -21.29
N GLN A 50 0.26 -7.97 -21.11
CA GLN A 50 1.09 -7.41 -22.18
C GLN A 50 1.53 -8.48 -23.18
N ASP A 51 1.89 -9.66 -22.68
CA ASP A 51 2.20 -10.84 -23.49
C ASP A 51 1.15 -11.93 -23.23
N GLN A 52 0.42 -12.31 -24.26
CA GLN A 52 -0.65 -13.30 -24.18
C GLN A 52 -0.19 -14.72 -24.54
N SER A 53 1.08 -14.92 -24.75
CA SER A 53 1.62 -16.22 -25.18
C SER A 53 1.53 -17.30 -24.10
N VAL A 54 1.44 -16.91 -22.83
CA VAL A 54 1.42 -17.82 -21.69
C VAL A 54 0.45 -17.33 -20.60
N GLY A 55 -0.41 -18.21 -20.10
CA GLY A 55 -1.29 -17.98 -18.96
C GLY A 55 -2.54 -17.13 -19.24
N PRO A 56 -3.27 -16.69 -18.21
CA PRO A 56 -4.52 -15.95 -18.38
C PRO A 56 -4.31 -14.60 -19.06
N ALA A 57 -5.28 -14.19 -19.88
CA ALA A 57 -5.27 -12.91 -20.58
C ALA A 57 -5.41 -11.69 -19.65
N VAL A 58 -5.68 -11.92 -18.37
CA VAL A 58 -5.85 -10.89 -17.33
C VAL A 58 -4.59 -10.78 -16.51
N HIS A 59 -4.07 -9.57 -16.40
CA HIS A 59 -2.95 -9.27 -15.51
C HIS A 59 -3.43 -8.82 -14.12
N GLN A 60 -4.45 -7.99 -14.08
CA GLN A 60 -5.11 -7.58 -12.84
C GLN A 60 -6.57 -7.20 -13.08
N ARG A 61 -7.41 -7.44 -12.10
CA ARG A 61 -8.77 -6.87 -12.03
C ARG A 61 -9.08 -6.44 -10.62
N SER A 62 -9.84 -5.37 -10.47
CA SER A 62 -10.28 -4.91 -9.17
C SER A 62 -11.65 -4.25 -9.22
N ALA A 63 -12.31 -4.28 -8.08
CA ALA A 63 -13.56 -3.59 -7.84
C ALA A 63 -13.49 -2.91 -6.47
N MET A 64 -13.96 -1.66 -6.40
CA MET A 64 -14.05 -0.90 -5.17
C MET A 64 -15.41 -0.24 -5.07
N VAL A 65 -15.98 -0.26 -3.87
CA VAL A 65 -17.13 0.56 -3.49
C VAL A 65 -16.68 1.54 -2.44
N SER A 66 -17.03 2.79 -2.61
CA SER A 66 -16.71 3.86 -1.67
C SER A 66 -17.96 4.61 -1.23
N TYR A 67 -17.99 4.97 0.04
CA TYR A 67 -18.93 5.92 0.63
C TYR A 67 -18.19 7.20 0.99
N ALA A 68 -18.70 8.35 0.59
CA ALA A 68 -18.12 9.65 0.94
C ALA A 68 -19.19 10.55 1.56
N GLY A 69 -19.20 10.59 2.88
CA GLY A 69 -20.02 11.50 3.68
C GLY A 69 -19.28 12.80 4.00
N LYS A 70 -19.91 13.65 4.81
CA LYS A 70 -19.34 14.96 5.20
C LYS A 70 -18.05 14.83 6.02
N ARG A 71 -17.94 13.82 6.87
CA ARG A 71 -16.82 13.61 7.80
C ARG A 71 -16.12 12.27 7.64
N ALA A 72 -16.66 11.39 6.80
CA ALA A 72 -16.11 10.05 6.66
C ALA A 72 -16.03 9.65 5.19
N VAL A 73 -14.94 9.02 4.82
CA VAL A 73 -14.81 8.26 3.58
C VAL A 73 -14.50 6.82 3.98
N VAL A 74 -15.31 5.89 3.51
CA VAL A 74 -15.12 4.45 3.74
C VAL A 74 -15.01 3.78 2.39
N SER A 75 -14.07 2.86 2.24
CA SER A 75 -13.92 2.10 1.01
C SER A 75 -13.68 0.64 1.32
N VAL A 76 -14.29 -0.22 0.50
CA VAL A 76 -13.98 -1.64 0.47
C VAL A 76 -13.62 -2.01 -0.96
N ALA A 77 -12.57 -2.80 -1.11
CA ALA A 77 -12.08 -3.21 -2.41
C ALA A 77 -11.70 -4.68 -2.41
N PHE A 78 -11.87 -5.28 -3.56
CA PHE A 78 -11.38 -6.61 -3.89
C PHE A 78 -10.56 -6.52 -5.16
N GLY A 79 -9.39 -7.16 -5.17
CA GLY A 79 -8.52 -7.23 -6.33
C GLY A 79 -8.00 -8.64 -6.54
N GLN A 80 -7.69 -8.96 -7.78
CA GLN A 80 -6.99 -10.17 -8.18
C GLN A 80 -5.86 -9.78 -9.11
N GLY A 81 -4.64 -10.18 -8.75
CA GLY A 81 -3.45 -10.00 -9.58
C GLY A 81 -2.88 -11.34 -10.00
N TRP A 82 -2.42 -11.42 -11.24
CA TRP A 82 -1.67 -12.55 -11.76
C TRP A 82 -0.25 -12.10 -12.04
N CYS A 83 0.70 -12.97 -11.75
CA CYS A 83 2.08 -12.72 -12.06
C CYS A 83 2.31 -12.75 -13.56
N ASP A 84 3.14 -11.84 -14.04
CA ASP A 84 3.62 -11.82 -15.41
C ASP A 84 5.01 -12.50 -15.50
N PRO A 85 5.23 -13.40 -16.47
CA PRO A 85 6.56 -13.91 -16.75
C PRO A 85 7.46 -12.74 -17.19
N GLY A 86 8.45 -12.40 -16.42
CA GLY A 86 9.34 -11.27 -16.68
C GLY A 86 9.26 -10.15 -15.65
N MET A 87 8.33 -10.19 -14.74
CA MET A 87 8.39 -9.37 -13.54
C MET A 87 9.36 -9.96 -12.53
N SER A 88 10.15 -9.10 -11.90
CA SER A 88 11.03 -9.47 -10.78
C SER A 88 10.19 -9.82 -9.54
N GLY A 89 10.69 -10.65 -8.68
CA GLY A 89 10.02 -11.10 -7.46
C GLY A 89 9.52 -12.53 -7.53
N ASP A 90 8.60 -12.92 -6.69
CA ASP A 90 8.08 -14.31 -6.60
C ASP A 90 7.37 -14.79 -7.86
N CYS A 91 7.13 -13.88 -8.78
CA CYS A 91 6.56 -14.15 -10.09
C CYS A 91 7.60 -14.55 -11.14
N SER A 92 8.87 -14.40 -10.84
CA SER A 92 9.94 -14.43 -11.85
C SER A 92 10.36 -15.82 -12.28
N SER A 93 10.11 -16.84 -11.54
CA SER A 93 10.91 -18.05 -11.72
C SER A 93 10.34 -19.06 -12.70
N THR A 94 9.10 -18.97 -13.07
CA THR A 94 8.52 -19.98 -13.96
C THR A 94 7.27 -19.45 -14.65
N ALA A 95 7.45 -18.57 -15.53
CA ALA A 95 6.67 -18.38 -16.76
C ALA A 95 5.20 -18.84 -16.76
N ASN A 96 4.56 -19.03 -15.66
CA ASN A 96 3.22 -19.57 -15.68
C ASN A 96 2.32 -18.72 -14.81
N ASP A 97 1.50 -17.92 -15.47
CA ASP A 97 0.26 -17.41 -14.90
C ASP A 97 -0.70 -18.55 -14.57
N ALA A 98 -0.17 -19.65 -14.07
CA ALA A 98 -0.98 -20.73 -13.57
C ALA A 98 -1.92 -20.17 -12.49
N PRO A 99 -3.12 -20.71 -12.32
CA PRO A 99 -4.04 -20.29 -11.26
C PRO A 99 -3.39 -20.19 -9.88
N GLY A 100 -2.35 -20.96 -9.61
CA GLY A 100 -1.55 -20.92 -8.40
C GLY A 100 -0.64 -19.68 -8.24
N LYS A 101 -0.53 -18.83 -9.23
CA LYS A 101 0.21 -17.55 -9.17
C LYS A 101 -0.68 -16.33 -8.93
N ARG A 102 -1.98 -16.54 -8.79
CA ARG A 102 -2.93 -15.47 -8.48
C ARG A 102 -2.85 -15.10 -6.99
N THR A 103 -2.91 -13.81 -6.72
CA THR A 103 -3.12 -13.28 -5.38
C THR A 103 -4.45 -12.55 -5.31
N ASP A 104 -5.29 -12.92 -4.37
CA ASP A 104 -6.52 -12.22 -4.06
C ASP A 104 -6.24 -11.20 -2.95
N THR A 105 -6.66 -9.94 -3.15
CA THR A 105 -6.45 -8.85 -2.21
C THR A 105 -7.79 -8.29 -1.76
N TYR A 106 -7.96 -8.20 -0.46
CA TYR A 106 -9.12 -7.60 0.19
C TYR A 106 -8.65 -6.35 0.93
N LEU A 107 -9.34 -5.25 0.75
CA LEU A 107 -9.04 -3.98 1.40
C LEU A 107 -10.30 -3.39 2.02
N ALA A 108 -10.18 -2.91 3.24
CA ALA A 108 -11.15 -2.03 3.88
C ALA A 108 -10.41 -0.82 4.43
N SER A 109 -10.93 0.39 4.20
CA SER A 109 -10.31 1.61 4.69
C SER A 109 -11.33 2.63 5.15
N VAL A 110 -10.93 3.44 6.10
CA VAL A 110 -11.70 4.56 6.63
C VAL A 110 -10.81 5.78 6.78
N LEU A 111 -11.33 6.93 6.39
CA LEU A 111 -10.81 8.24 6.72
C LEU A 111 -11.92 8.97 7.45
N PHE A 112 -11.60 9.56 8.60
CA PHE A 112 -12.57 10.23 9.45
C PHE A 112 -12.04 11.58 9.91
N ASP A 113 -12.81 12.63 9.62
CA ASP A 113 -12.57 13.98 10.11
C ASP A 113 -13.15 14.13 11.52
N VAL A 114 -12.26 14.15 12.51
CA VAL A 114 -12.61 14.33 13.94
C VAL A 114 -12.80 15.81 14.28
N GLY A 115 -12.47 16.71 13.35
CA GLY A 115 -12.47 18.15 13.52
C GLY A 115 -11.05 18.69 13.76
N PRO A 116 -10.41 18.49 14.93
CA PRO A 116 -9.06 18.96 15.14
C PRO A 116 -7.99 18.17 14.38
N PHE A 117 -8.29 16.98 13.91
CA PHE A 117 -7.40 16.13 13.13
C PHE A 117 -8.18 15.18 12.23
N ILE A 118 -7.51 14.63 11.24
CA ILE A 118 -8.03 13.57 10.39
C ILE A 118 -7.41 12.24 10.86
N ALA A 119 -8.25 11.28 11.22
CA ALA A 119 -7.86 9.91 11.51
C ALA A 119 -8.08 9.02 10.29
N GLN A 120 -7.30 7.97 10.18
CA GLN A 120 -7.47 6.98 9.12
C GLN A 120 -7.06 5.60 9.60
N GLY A 121 -7.66 4.59 8.99
CA GLY A 121 -7.33 3.20 9.20
C GLY A 121 -7.51 2.41 7.93
N ALA A 122 -6.75 1.33 7.80
CA ALA A 122 -6.94 0.37 6.73
C ALA A 122 -6.59 -1.04 7.21
N TYR A 123 -7.30 -1.99 6.64
CA TYR A 123 -7.00 -3.41 6.73
C TYR A 123 -6.83 -3.96 5.33
N ILE A 124 -5.74 -4.67 5.09
CA ILE A 124 -5.47 -5.32 3.82
C ILE A 124 -5.13 -6.78 4.10
N ARG A 125 -5.72 -7.67 3.31
CA ARG A 125 -5.44 -9.09 3.35
C ARG A 125 -5.03 -9.57 1.97
N TYR A 126 -3.86 -10.19 1.90
CA TYR A 126 -3.32 -10.82 0.71
C TYR A 126 -3.45 -12.34 0.84
N VAL A 127 -4.09 -12.96 -0.12
CA VAL A 127 -4.34 -14.39 -0.16
C VAL A 127 -3.74 -14.95 -1.46
N PRO A 128 -2.44 -15.31 -1.45
CA PRO A 128 -1.83 -15.99 -2.59
C PRO A 128 -2.48 -17.35 -2.79
N GLN A 129 -2.74 -17.71 -4.04
CA GLN A 129 -3.34 -19.01 -4.39
C GLN A 129 -2.28 -20.12 -4.55
N ALA A 130 -1.00 -19.78 -4.41
CA ALA A 130 0.07 -20.79 -4.39
C ALA A 130 0.09 -21.50 -3.02
N ALA A 131 0.13 -22.81 -3.03
CA ALA A 131 0.01 -23.65 -1.83
C ALA A 131 1.11 -23.39 -0.77
N THR A 132 2.26 -22.88 -1.19
CA THR A 132 3.42 -22.60 -0.33
C THR A 132 3.52 -21.16 0.14
N SER A 133 2.64 -20.29 -0.34
CA SER A 133 2.70 -18.85 -0.02
C SER A 133 1.89 -18.52 1.23
N ALA A 134 2.45 -17.66 2.06
CA ALA A 134 1.78 -17.19 3.26
C ALA A 134 0.62 -16.22 2.94
N ILE A 135 -0.46 -16.34 3.69
CA ILE A 135 -1.48 -15.28 3.74
C ILE A 135 -0.92 -14.17 4.63
N ALA A 136 -0.97 -12.92 4.15
CA ALA A 136 -0.54 -11.76 4.91
C ALA A 136 -1.73 -10.86 5.27
N ASN A 137 -1.73 -10.37 6.51
CA ASN A 137 -2.67 -9.37 7.00
C ASN A 137 -1.91 -8.10 7.38
N LEU A 138 -2.39 -6.95 6.96
CA LEU A 138 -1.81 -5.66 7.25
C LEU A 138 -2.86 -4.75 7.89
N TYR A 139 -2.52 -4.21 9.05
CA TYR A 139 -3.32 -3.26 9.80
C TYR A 139 -2.59 -1.93 9.82
N LEU A 140 -3.26 -0.87 9.43
CA LEU A 140 -2.73 0.47 9.32
C LEU A 140 -3.61 1.44 10.08
N VAL A 141 -2.98 2.32 10.85
CA VAL A 141 -3.65 3.46 11.47
C VAL A 141 -2.80 4.70 11.28
N GLY A 142 -3.44 5.84 11.17
CA GLY A 142 -2.72 7.09 11.00
C GLY A 142 -3.56 8.30 11.40
N MET A 143 -2.88 9.39 11.59
CA MET A 143 -3.50 10.68 11.87
C MET A 143 -2.70 11.82 11.25
N GLN A 144 -3.39 12.89 10.91
CA GLN A 144 -2.77 14.14 10.49
C GLN A 144 -3.49 15.33 11.09
N LYS A 145 -2.71 16.38 11.38
CA LYS A 145 -3.21 17.62 11.95
C LYS A 145 -2.45 18.82 11.37
N TRP A 146 -3.18 19.84 10.97
CA TRP A 146 -2.62 21.14 10.68
C TRP A 146 -2.34 21.91 11.96
N TRP A 147 -1.16 22.51 12.02
CA TRP A 147 -0.75 23.41 13.09
C TRP A 147 -0.12 24.67 12.48
N GLY A 148 -0.96 25.66 12.23
CA GLY A 148 -0.53 26.83 11.46
C GLY A 148 -0.14 26.45 10.03
N VAL A 149 1.13 26.68 9.70
CA VAL A 149 1.73 26.33 8.39
C VAL A 149 2.33 24.92 8.35
N ASP A 150 2.26 24.20 9.45
CA ASP A 150 2.81 22.86 9.58
C ASP A 150 1.74 21.79 9.45
N LEU A 151 2.02 20.73 8.72
CA LEU A 151 1.22 19.53 8.69
C LEU A 151 1.96 18.39 9.40
N VAL A 152 1.49 18.05 10.59
CA VAL A 152 2.04 16.94 11.39
C VAL A 152 1.28 15.66 11.04
N ARG A 153 2.02 14.57 10.86
CA ARG A 153 1.50 13.23 10.53
C ARG A 153 2.12 12.17 11.41
N ALA A 154 1.33 11.19 11.77
CA ALA A 154 1.81 9.99 12.46
C ALA A 154 1.08 8.77 11.91
N SER A 155 1.77 7.66 11.81
CA SER A 155 1.19 6.38 11.39
C SER A 155 1.84 5.22 12.10
N ALA A 156 1.09 4.12 12.24
CA ALA A 156 1.59 2.85 12.69
C ALA A 156 1.01 1.73 11.81
N ALA A 157 1.80 0.68 11.64
CA ALA A 157 1.42 -0.49 10.88
C ALA A 157 1.82 -1.77 11.62
N PHE A 158 1.00 -2.79 11.47
CA PHE A 158 1.29 -4.15 11.92
C PHE A 158 0.97 -5.10 10.78
N ARG A 159 1.92 -5.95 10.45
CA ARG A 159 1.77 -7.04 9.49
C ARG A 159 2.01 -8.36 10.21
N ASP A 160 1.16 -9.33 9.95
CA ASP A 160 1.42 -10.72 10.28
C ASP A 160 1.15 -11.64 9.09
N THR A 161 1.64 -12.86 9.17
CA THR A 161 1.42 -13.88 8.16
C THR A 161 1.05 -15.22 8.80
N THR A 162 0.65 -16.16 7.98
CA THR A 162 0.40 -17.54 8.43
C THR A 162 1.68 -18.31 8.76
N ILE A 163 2.86 -17.72 8.53
CA ILE A 163 4.15 -18.30 8.91
C ILE A 163 4.52 -17.80 10.30
N SER A 164 4.79 -18.72 11.22
CA SER A 164 5.19 -18.39 12.59
C SER A 164 6.47 -17.55 12.60
N GLY A 165 6.45 -16.43 13.32
CA GLY A 165 7.59 -15.52 13.43
C GLY A 165 7.79 -14.57 12.24
N ASP A 166 7.00 -14.66 11.17
CA ASP A 166 7.01 -13.73 10.05
C ASP A 166 5.98 -12.62 10.27
N TYR A 167 6.30 -11.70 11.14
CA TYR A 167 5.54 -10.48 11.42
C TYR A 167 6.47 -9.25 11.45
N ALA A 168 5.91 -8.08 11.24
CA ALA A 168 6.60 -6.82 11.41
C ALA A 168 5.65 -5.73 11.90
N TYR A 169 6.16 -4.79 12.66
CA TYR A 169 5.41 -3.62 13.07
C TYR A 169 6.30 -2.39 13.11
N GLY A 170 5.71 -1.25 12.92
CA GLY A 170 6.45 -0.01 12.90
C GLY A 170 5.57 1.22 12.93
N GLY A 171 6.20 2.36 12.94
CA GLY A 171 5.54 3.63 12.88
C GLY A 171 6.43 4.70 12.27
N THR A 172 5.77 5.74 11.79
CA THR A 172 6.42 6.91 11.22
C THR A 172 5.77 8.16 11.79
N VAL A 173 6.58 9.14 12.12
CA VAL A 173 6.14 10.50 12.42
C VAL A 173 6.79 11.47 11.46
N GLY A 174 6.09 12.54 11.11
CA GLY A 174 6.60 13.50 10.16
C GLY A 174 5.95 14.86 10.27
N ILE A 175 6.65 15.84 9.74
CA ILE A 175 6.20 17.22 9.63
C ILE A 175 6.48 17.73 8.22
N ASP A 176 5.52 18.46 7.66
CA ASP A 176 5.68 19.26 6.44
C ASP A 176 5.52 20.72 6.81
N HIS A 177 6.58 21.51 6.70
CA HIS A 177 6.59 22.95 6.92
C HIS A 177 6.38 23.66 5.58
N PHE A 178 5.26 24.36 5.42
CA PHE A 178 4.90 25.04 4.18
C PHE A 178 5.46 26.47 4.17
N ILE A 179 6.55 26.68 3.41
CA ILE A 179 7.15 28.00 3.17
C ILE A 179 6.23 28.82 2.24
N SER A 180 5.56 28.15 1.31
CA SER A 180 4.60 28.76 0.39
C SER A 180 3.55 27.74 -0.03
N LYS A 181 2.53 28.18 -0.81
CA LYS A 181 1.53 27.27 -1.39
C LYS A 181 2.14 26.18 -2.32
N ARG A 182 3.36 26.41 -2.80
CA ARG A 182 4.04 25.55 -3.76
C ARG A 182 5.29 24.88 -3.21
N THR A 183 5.76 25.32 -2.04
CA THR A 183 7.04 24.83 -1.49
C THR A 183 6.88 24.42 -0.05
N SER A 184 7.29 23.21 0.26
CA SER A 184 7.38 22.72 1.64
C SER A 184 8.70 22.02 1.89
N LEU A 185 9.20 22.15 3.11
CA LEU A 185 10.26 21.30 3.66
C LEU A 185 9.58 20.17 4.44
N TYR A 186 10.15 18.99 4.36
CA TYR A 186 9.62 17.88 5.14
C TYR A 186 10.70 17.10 5.87
N GLY A 187 10.32 16.58 7.03
CA GLY A 187 11.12 15.64 7.82
C GLY A 187 10.28 14.44 8.23
N ARG A 188 10.88 13.26 8.19
CA ARG A 188 10.26 11.98 8.57
C ARG A 188 11.20 11.15 9.40
N LEU A 189 10.66 10.53 10.44
CA LEU A 189 11.34 9.54 11.26
C LEU A 189 10.51 8.28 11.26
N GLY A 190 11.12 7.15 10.93
CA GLY A 190 10.46 5.87 10.88
C GLY A 190 11.26 4.81 11.64
N VAL A 191 10.53 3.91 12.31
CA VAL A 191 11.10 2.72 12.96
C VAL A 191 10.23 1.52 12.60
N MET A 192 10.88 0.42 12.22
CA MET A 192 10.24 -0.85 11.93
C MET A 192 10.98 -1.97 12.64
N ARG A 193 10.26 -2.82 13.33
CA ARG A 193 10.79 -4.01 14.01
C ARG A 193 10.26 -5.27 13.34
N ASN A 194 11.17 -6.14 12.99
CA ASN A 194 10.88 -7.43 12.38
C ASN A 194 10.82 -8.54 13.42
N GLY A 195 9.92 -9.48 13.21
CA GLY A 195 9.92 -10.78 13.87
C GLY A 195 11.09 -11.67 13.39
N PRO A 196 11.35 -12.79 14.06
CA PRO A 196 12.55 -13.60 13.81
C PRO A 196 12.65 -14.13 12.38
N HIS A 197 11.56 -14.25 11.64
CA HIS A 197 11.54 -14.73 10.26
C HIS A 197 11.16 -13.62 9.25
N SER A 198 11.02 -12.39 9.70
CA SER A 198 10.70 -11.25 8.86
C SER A 198 11.93 -10.38 8.61
N SER A 199 12.08 -9.88 7.38
CA SER A 199 13.18 -9.00 6.94
C SER A 199 12.68 -7.74 6.23
N MET A 200 11.52 -7.22 6.62
CA MET A 200 10.89 -6.06 6.00
C MET A 200 11.71 -4.77 6.22
N THR A 201 11.71 -3.89 5.22
CA THR A 201 12.36 -2.58 5.27
C THR A 201 11.42 -1.50 4.73
N TYR A 202 11.78 -0.23 4.95
CA TYR A 202 11.17 0.87 4.19
C TYR A 202 11.76 0.86 2.78
N ASN A 203 10.96 0.54 1.80
CA ASN A 203 11.37 0.59 0.39
C ASN A 203 11.05 1.98 -0.18
N TYR A 204 12.08 2.79 -0.32
CA TYR A 204 11.94 4.13 -0.93
C TYR A 204 12.47 4.17 -2.37
N ASP A 205 12.96 3.09 -2.88
CA ASP A 205 13.45 2.85 -4.23
C ASP A 205 14.37 1.62 -4.20
N SER A 206 14.80 1.19 -5.36
CA SER A 206 15.66 0.03 -5.61
C SER A 206 17.02 0.00 -4.86
N GLY A 207 17.18 0.82 -3.84
CA GLY A 207 18.42 0.94 -3.04
C GLY A 207 18.26 0.72 -1.54
N SER A 208 17.09 0.33 -1.05
CA SER A 208 16.92 0.02 0.38
C SER A 208 17.77 -1.19 0.75
N PRO A 209 18.59 -1.09 1.80
CA PRO A 209 19.41 -2.22 2.24
C PRO A 209 18.50 -3.37 2.69
N SER A 210 18.79 -4.59 2.25
CA SER A 210 18.12 -5.76 2.80
C SER A 210 18.47 -5.87 4.28
N THR A 211 17.48 -6.08 5.12
CA THR A 211 17.70 -6.34 6.54
C THR A 211 17.79 -7.85 6.79
N ALA A 212 18.66 -8.25 7.72
CA ALA A 212 18.61 -9.62 8.22
C ALA A 212 17.29 -9.83 9.00
N PRO A 213 16.74 -11.05 9.00
CA PRO A 213 15.55 -11.37 9.78
C PRO A 213 15.70 -10.98 11.25
N GLY A 214 14.61 -10.53 11.87
CA GLY A 214 14.57 -10.15 13.29
C GLY A 214 15.20 -8.78 13.61
N ARG A 215 15.67 -8.04 12.64
CA ARG A 215 16.33 -6.75 12.85
C ARG A 215 15.34 -5.59 12.90
N THR A 216 15.73 -4.58 13.68
CA THR A 216 15.05 -3.28 13.68
C THR A 216 15.66 -2.40 12.60
N PHE A 217 14.84 -1.77 11.81
CA PHE A 217 15.21 -0.79 10.82
C PHE A 217 14.73 0.59 11.23
N SER A 218 15.57 1.61 11.09
CA SER A 218 15.20 3.01 11.35
C SER A 218 15.53 3.85 10.13
N SER A 219 14.73 4.85 9.85
CA SER A 219 14.94 5.77 8.74
C SER A 219 14.75 7.21 9.17
N ILE A 220 15.53 8.10 8.59
CA ILE A 220 15.37 9.54 8.67
C ILE A 220 15.34 10.05 7.23
N THR A 221 14.31 10.78 6.90
CA THR A 221 14.17 11.39 5.57
C THR A 221 13.94 12.88 5.71
N LEU A 222 14.73 13.68 5.00
CA LEU A 222 14.57 15.12 4.91
C LEU A 222 14.51 15.51 3.44
N GLY A 223 13.68 16.47 3.11
CA GLY A 223 13.57 16.91 1.72
C GLY A 223 12.76 18.19 1.53
N ILE A 224 12.70 18.59 0.28
CA ILE A 224 11.92 19.73 -0.20
C ILE A 224 10.98 19.25 -1.30
N THR A 225 9.75 19.72 -1.25
CA THR A 225 8.78 19.56 -2.34
C THR A 225 8.48 20.91 -2.94
N HIS A 226 8.57 21.01 -4.26
CA HIS A 226 8.17 22.20 -5.00
C HIS A 226 7.27 21.82 -6.18
N THR A 227 6.16 22.53 -6.33
CA THR A 227 5.22 22.36 -7.44
C THR A 227 5.31 23.54 -8.38
N PHE A 228 5.59 23.28 -9.66
CA PHE A 228 5.70 24.29 -10.72
C PHE A 228 4.35 24.73 -11.26
#